data_89ae5583271bfa45fc8e5a7807bf135a
#
_entry.id   89ae5583271bfa45fc8e5a7807bf135a
#
_cell.length_a   1.000
_cell.length_b   1.000
_cell.length_c   1.000
_cell.angle_alpha   90.00
_cell.angle_beta   90.00
_cell.angle_gamma   90.00
#
_symmetry.space_group_name_H-M   'P 1'
#
loop_
_entity.id
_entity.type
_entity.pdbx_description
1 polymer ?
#
loop_
_entity_poly.entity_id
_entity_poly.type
_entity_poly.pdbx_seq_one_letter_code
_entity_poly.pdbx_strand_id
1 'polypeptide(L)'
;MAPDEAADPMNIGEVVAFLEAEFPTVTVSKLRFLESEGLVRPHRSTSGYRRYGEVDVARITRILRLQRDQHLPLKVIAGLLDQPEPTDEVDGLV
;
A
#
# COMPACT_ATOMS: atom_id res chain seq x y z
N MET A 1 11.65 1.91 21.25
CA MET A 1 11.21 2.17 20.97
C MET A 1 11.03 2.83 19.95
N ALA A 2 11.60 3.38 19.63
CA ALA A 2 11.46 4.09 18.45
C ALA A 2 10.80 3.43 17.31
N PRO A 3 11.00 2.18 17.08
CA PRO A 3 10.31 1.57 15.94
C PRO A 3 8.83 1.74 16.03
N ASP A 4 8.32 1.70 17.19
CA ASP A 4 6.90 1.85 17.31
C ASP A 4 6.46 3.22 16.95
N GLU A 5 7.22 4.17 17.31
CA GLU A 5 6.86 5.51 16.97
C GLU A 5 6.94 5.74 15.52
N ALA A 6 7.98 5.21 14.90
CA ALA A 6 8.13 5.36 13.48
C ALA A 6 7.00 4.66 12.76
N ALA A 7 6.46 3.65 13.38
CA ALA A 7 5.44 2.86 12.73
C ALA A 7 4.04 3.25 13.14
N ASP A 8 3.87 4.39 13.77
CA ASP A 8 2.53 4.83 14.15
C ASP A 8 1.63 4.85 12.95
N PRO A 9 0.47 4.22 13.06
CA PRO A 9 -0.41 4.17 11.89
C PRO A 9 -0.99 5.52 11.57
N MET A 10 -1.23 5.72 10.31
CA MET A 10 -1.80 6.96 9.81
C MET A 10 -3.26 6.77 9.49
N ASN A 11 -4.03 7.84 9.58
CA ASN A 11 -5.39 7.80 9.03
C ASN A 11 -5.30 8.05 7.53
N ILE A 12 -6.43 7.87 6.84
CA ILE A 12 -6.42 7.93 5.39
C ILE A 12 -6.01 9.30 4.87
N GLY A 13 -6.42 10.36 5.56
CA GLY A 13 -6.03 11.71 5.16
C GLY A 13 -4.54 11.94 5.29
N GLU A 14 -3.96 11.40 6.34
CA GLU A 14 -2.53 11.52 6.56
C GLU A 14 -1.74 10.76 5.50
N VAL A 15 -2.26 9.60 5.08
CA VAL A 15 -1.61 8.84 4.04
C VAL A 15 -1.63 9.62 2.73
N VAL A 16 -2.76 10.22 2.39
CA VAL A 16 -2.86 11.03 1.19
C VAL A 16 -1.84 12.17 1.24
N ALA A 17 -1.78 12.86 2.37
CA ALA A 17 -0.85 13.98 2.49
C ALA A 17 0.60 13.52 2.33
N PHE A 18 0.91 12.37 2.89
CA PHE A 18 2.24 11.81 2.78
C PHE A 18 2.57 11.44 1.32
N LEU A 19 1.61 10.85 0.62
CA LEU A 19 1.85 10.38 -0.73
C LEU A 19 1.84 11.49 -1.77
N GLU A 20 1.26 12.63 -1.45
CA GLU A 20 1.17 13.71 -2.42
C GLU A 20 2.51 14.21 -2.91
N ALA A 21 3.55 14.03 -2.12
CA ALA A 21 4.89 14.45 -2.53
C ALA A 21 5.32 13.73 -3.80
N GLU A 22 4.97 12.46 -3.92
CA GLU A 22 5.35 11.69 -5.10
C GLU A 22 4.19 11.54 -6.07
N PHE A 23 2.96 11.55 -5.57
CA PHE A 23 1.77 11.31 -6.40
C PHE A 23 0.78 12.45 -6.19
N PRO A 24 1.01 13.57 -6.87
CA PRO A 24 0.19 14.77 -6.61
C PRO A 24 -1.30 14.60 -6.86
N THR A 25 -1.67 13.60 -7.64
CA THR A 25 -3.10 13.40 -7.95
C THR A 25 -3.77 12.37 -7.05
N VAL A 26 -3.07 11.84 -6.05
CA VAL A 26 -3.66 10.84 -5.19
C VAL A 26 -4.79 11.47 -4.37
N THR A 27 -5.84 10.69 -4.13
CA THR A 27 -6.99 11.18 -3.37
C THR A 27 -7.45 10.12 -2.38
N VAL A 28 -8.25 10.55 -1.43
CA VAL A 28 -8.88 9.62 -0.50
C VAL A 28 -9.72 8.61 -1.25
N SER A 29 -10.44 9.06 -2.26
CA SER A 29 -11.26 8.15 -3.07
C SER A 29 -10.43 7.06 -3.71
N LYS A 30 -9.24 7.41 -4.17
CA LYS A 30 -8.37 6.42 -4.79
C LYS A 30 -7.97 5.36 -3.78
N LEU A 31 -7.62 5.76 -2.57
CA LEU A 31 -7.22 4.81 -1.56
C LEU A 31 -8.39 3.91 -1.14
N ARG A 32 -9.57 4.47 -1.04
CA ARG A 32 -10.74 3.67 -0.74
C ARG A 32 -11.04 2.68 -1.86
N PHE A 33 -10.81 3.11 -3.08
CA PHE A 33 -11.00 2.21 -4.21
C PHE A 33 -10.03 1.04 -4.14
N LEU A 34 -8.76 1.31 -3.81
CA LEU A 34 -7.78 0.24 -3.69
C LEU A 34 -8.20 -0.76 -2.61
N GLU A 35 -8.75 -0.25 -1.53
CA GLU A 35 -9.23 -1.13 -0.48
C GLU A 35 -10.41 -1.97 -0.95
N SER A 36 -11.33 -1.36 -1.67
CA SER A 36 -12.51 -2.09 -2.14
C SER A 36 -12.13 -3.18 -3.13
N GLU A 37 -11.01 -3.00 -3.82
CA GLU A 37 -10.54 -4.01 -4.75
C GLU A 37 -9.69 -5.09 -4.06
N GLY A 38 -9.53 -4.97 -2.76
CA GLY A 38 -8.76 -5.95 -2.01
C GLY A 38 -7.27 -5.79 -2.10
N LEU A 39 -6.80 -4.69 -2.68
CA LEU A 39 -5.37 -4.47 -2.83
C LEU A 39 -4.72 -4.00 -1.55
N VAL A 40 -5.46 -3.35 -0.68
CA VAL A 40 -4.97 -2.82 0.57
C VAL A 40 -5.96 -3.18 1.66
N ARG A 41 -5.45 -3.57 2.82
CA ARG A 41 -6.30 -3.98 3.94
C ARG A 41 -5.84 -3.30 5.21
N PRO A 42 -6.20 -2.03 5.40
CA PRO A 42 -5.77 -1.33 6.61
C PRO A 42 -6.45 -1.90 7.85
N HIS A 43 -5.78 -1.76 8.96
CA HIS A 43 -6.37 -2.12 10.23
C HIS A 43 -7.49 -1.15 10.57
N ARG A 44 -8.40 -1.62 11.41
CA ARG A 44 -9.38 -0.71 11.97
C ARG A 44 -9.12 -0.58 13.46
N SER A 45 -9.20 0.64 13.95
CA SER A 45 -9.05 0.87 15.37
C SER A 45 -10.28 0.34 16.09
N THR A 46 -10.24 0.33 17.40
CA THR A 46 -11.39 -0.11 18.17
C THR A 46 -12.61 0.78 17.90
N SER A 47 -12.37 2.01 17.46
CA SER A 47 -13.46 2.91 17.10
C SER A 47 -13.92 2.75 15.67
N GLY A 48 -13.32 1.83 14.92
CA GLY A 48 -13.74 1.58 13.56
C GLY A 48 -13.05 2.41 12.50
N TYR A 49 -12.11 3.23 12.87
CA TYR A 49 -11.38 4.05 11.90
C TYR A 49 -10.26 3.26 11.25
N ARG A 50 -10.01 3.54 9.98
CA ARG A 50 -8.92 2.90 9.26
C ARG A 50 -7.59 3.38 9.78
N ARG A 51 -6.66 2.44 9.91
CA ARG A 51 -5.30 2.74 10.33
C ARG A 51 -4.32 2.10 9.36
N TYR A 52 -3.49 2.92 8.75
CA TYR A 52 -2.53 2.46 7.75
C TYR A 52 -1.15 2.42 8.37
N GLY A 53 -0.61 1.22 8.53
CA GLY A 53 0.73 1.07 9.07
C GLY A 53 1.77 1.22 7.97
N GLU A 54 3.03 1.08 8.34
CA GLU A 54 4.13 1.18 7.39
C GLU A 54 3.98 0.23 6.22
N VAL A 55 3.57 -0.99 6.51
CA VAL A 55 3.43 -1.99 5.46
C VAL A 55 2.35 -1.58 4.48
N ASP A 56 1.25 -1.05 5.01
CA ASP A 56 0.16 -0.61 4.15
C ASP A 56 0.59 0.55 3.26
N VAL A 57 1.30 1.51 3.83
CA VAL A 57 1.75 2.66 3.06
C VAL A 57 2.74 2.21 1.98
N ALA A 58 3.65 1.31 2.33
CA ALA A 58 4.61 0.80 1.36
C ALA A 58 3.90 0.07 0.22
N ARG A 59 2.87 -0.70 0.55
CA ARG A 59 2.11 -1.42 -0.46
C ARG A 59 1.38 -0.46 -1.39
N ILE A 60 0.75 0.57 -0.82
CA ILE A 60 0.07 1.58 -1.63
C ILE A 60 1.06 2.27 -2.55
N THR A 61 2.22 2.63 -2.02
CA THR A 61 3.25 3.30 -2.81
C THR A 61 3.64 2.43 -4.00
N ARG A 62 3.83 1.15 -3.76
CA ARG A 62 4.22 0.23 -4.82
C ARG A 62 3.13 0.13 -5.89
N ILE A 63 1.87 0.07 -5.46
CA ILE A 63 0.76 0.01 -6.39
C ILE A 63 0.74 1.25 -7.28
N LEU A 64 0.86 2.40 -6.66
CA LEU A 64 0.79 3.65 -7.41
C LEU A 64 1.98 3.80 -8.36
N ARG A 65 3.14 3.34 -7.94
CA ARG A 65 4.30 3.38 -8.82
C ARG A 65 4.15 2.45 -10.02
N LEU A 66 3.62 1.27 -9.80
CA LEU A 66 3.41 0.34 -10.91
C LEU A 66 2.40 0.90 -11.90
N GLN A 67 1.36 1.54 -11.41
CA GLN A 67 0.39 2.15 -12.30
C GLN A 67 1.00 3.32 -13.07
N ARG A 68 1.77 4.15 -12.37
CA ARG A 68 2.34 5.33 -12.99
C ARG A 68 3.44 4.99 -13.99
N ASP A 69 4.36 4.12 -13.57
CA ASP A 69 5.57 3.89 -14.35
C ASP A 69 5.41 2.80 -15.40
N GLN A 70 4.59 1.82 -15.12
CA GLN A 70 4.44 0.69 -16.03
C GLN A 70 3.03 0.56 -16.57
N HIS A 71 2.15 1.46 -16.17
CA HIS A 71 0.78 1.49 -16.70
C HIS A 71 0.04 0.17 -16.55
N LEU A 72 0.32 -0.56 -15.49
CA LEU A 72 -0.30 -1.86 -15.28
C LEU A 72 -1.70 -1.71 -14.74
N PRO A 73 -2.64 -2.51 -15.23
CA PRO A 73 -3.98 -2.53 -14.63
C PRO A 73 -3.93 -3.04 -13.21
N LEU A 74 -4.87 -2.62 -12.39
CA LEU A 74 -4.90 -3.03 -11.00
C LEU A 74 -5.00 -4.53 -10.84
N LYS A 75 -5.70 -5.20 -11.73
CA LYS A 75 -5.81 -6.63 -11.68
C LYS A 75 -4.45 -7.31 -11.80
N VAL A 76 -3.63 -6.81 -12.70
CA VAL A 76 -2.29 -7.35 -12.88
C VAL A 76 -1.43 -7.06 -11.66
N ILE A 77 -1.56 -5.85 -11.14
CA ILE A 77 -0.80 -5.46 -9.96
C ILE A 77 -1.18 -6.35 -8.77
N ALA A 78 -2.46 -6.63 -8.62
CA ALA A 78 -2.91 -7.50 -7.54
C ALA A 78 -2.23 -8.85 -7.61
N GLY A 79 -2.13 -9.40 -8.81
CA GLY A 79 -1.46 -10.68 -8.98
C GLY A 79 0.00 -10.61 -8.61
N LEU A 80 0.66 -9.53 -8.97
CA LEU A 80 2.07 -9.36 -8.65
C LEU A 80 2.30 -9.25 -7.15
N LEU A 81 1.44 -8.52 -6.48
CA LEU A 81 1.60 -8.30 -5.04
C LEU A 81 1.31 -9.54 -4.23
N ASP A 82 0.46 -10.40 -4.74
CA ASP A 82 0.08 -11.59 -4.01
C ASP A 82 1.06 -12.73 -4.17
N GLN A 83 2.01 -12.59 -5.07
CA GLN A 83 3.00 -13.62 -5.28
C GLN A 83 4.15 -13.48 -4.31
N PRO A 84 4.73 -14.59 -3.88
CA PRO A 84 5.91 -14.50 -3.01
C PRO A 84 7.07 -13.87 -3.75
N GLU A 85 8.02 -13.39 -2.99
CA GLU A 85 9.20 -12.77 -3.56
C GLU A 85 9.92 -13.79 -4.42
N PRO A 86 10.09 -13.52 -5.68
CA PRO A 86 10.70 -14.51 -6.55
C PRO A 86 12.13 -14.80 -6.23
N THR A 87 12.85 -13.84 -5.73
CA THR A 87 14.28 -14.07 -5.53
C THR A 87 14.57 -15.13 -4.53
N ASP A 88 13.74 -15.24 -3.53
CA ASP A 88 14.04 -16.15 -2.46
C ASP A 88 13.97 -17.60 -2.86
N GLU A 89 12.85 -17.99 -3.34
CA GLU A 89 12.71 -19.37 -3.64
C GLU A 89 13.42 -19.75 -4.88
N VAL A 90 13.58 -18.87 -5.79
CA VAL A 90 14.31 -19.21 -6.98
C VAL A 90 15.71 -19.60 -6.62
N ASP A 91 16.29 -18.83 -5.76
CA ASP A 91 17.63 -19.16 -5.34
C ASP A 91 17.67 -20.49 -4.64
N GLY A 92 16.69 -20.73 -3.85
CA GLY A 92 16.66 -21.98 -3.12
C GLY A 92 16.51 -23.16 -4.04
N LEU A 93 15.86 -22.98 -5.13
CA LEU A 93 15.67 -24.07 -6.04
C LEU A 93 16.91 -24.41 -6.79
N VAL A 94 17.69 -23.47 -7.00
CA VAL A 94 18.91 -23.68 -7.72
C VAL A 94 19.95 -24.25 -6.83
#